data_d2223e86db38373b4250599e61cb21bf
#
_entry.id   d2223e86db38373b4250599e61cb21bf
#
_cell.length_a   1.000
_cell.length_b   1.000
_cell.length_c   1.000
_cell.angle_alpha   90.00
_cell.angle_beta   90.00
_cell.angle_gamma   90.00
#
_symmetry.space_group_name_H-M   'P 1'
#
loop_
_entity.id
_entity.type
_entity.pdbx_description
1 polymer ?
#
loop_
_entity_poly.entity_id
_entity_poly.type
_entity_poly.pdbx_seq_one_letter_code
_entity_poly.pdbx_strand_id
1 'polypeptide(L)'
;MAREYVKKDNMLSKEIRYKKTEKGMMITEYYGNDSYVVLPDEIEGEPVTILGDYAFSRNLSVEEIWMPLELKEVGRYAFYRCRNLRKLVLGNRLLDLSLIHI
;
A
#
# COMPACT_ATOMS: atom_id res chain seq x y z
N MET A 1 4.11 -22.29 -13.35
CA MET A 1 3.08 -21.79 -12.44
C MET A 1 3.46 -20.41 -11.95
N ALA A 2 2.54 -19.50 -12.02
CA ALA A 2 2.81 -18.16 -11.52
C ALA A 2 2.98 -18.21 -10.01
N ARG A 3 3.95 -17.44 -9.52
CA ARG A 3 4.14 -17.31 -8.10
C ARG A 3 2.98 -16.54 -7.50
N GLU A 4 2.46 -17.04 -6.42
CA GLU A 4 1.40 -16.37 -5.69
C GLU A 4 1.97 -15.58 -4.52
N TYR A 5 1.51 -14.35 -4.38
CA TYR A 5 1.83 -13.52 -3.24
C TYR A 5 0.64 -13.57 -2.30
N VAL A 6 0.81 -14.27 -1.19
CA VAL A 6 -0.27 -14.50 -0.24
C VAL A 6 0.01 -13.70 1.02
N LYS A 7 -0.94 -12.86 1.39
CA LYS A 7 -0.88 -12.09 2.63
C LYS A 7 -1.37 -12.96 3.77
N LYS A 8 -0.66 -12.91 4.87
CA LYS A 8 -1.06 -13.61 6.09
C LYS A 8 -1.53 -12.58 7.11
N ASP A 9 -2.56 -12.93 7.86
CA ASP A 9 -3.16 -12.00 8.83
C ASP A 9 -2.14 -11.43 9.81
N ASN A 10 -1.21 -12.25 10.25
CA ASN A 10 -0.20 -11.80 11.21
C ASN A 10 0.88 -10.91 10.60
N MET A 11 0.86 -10.71 9.28
CA MET A 11 1.80 -9.84 8.59
C MET A 11 1.17 -8.51 8.19
N LEU A 12 -0.14 -8.36 8.38
CA LEU A 12 -0.82 -7.13 8.00
C LEU A 12 -0.37 -5.98 8.87
N SER A 13 -0.05 -4.87 8.24
CA SER A 13 0.33 -3.65 8.94
C SER A 13 -0.90 -3.01 9.55
N LYS A 14 -0.78 -2.58 10.82
CA LYS A 14 -1.88 -1.99 11.57
C LYS A 14 -1.72 -0.50 11.81
N GLU A 15 -0.58 0.03 11.43
CA GLU A 15 -0.26 1.44 11.67
C GLU A 15 -0.72 2.29 10.49
N ILE A 16 -2.01 2.18 10.20
CA ILE A 16 -2.61 2.89 9.07
C ILE A 16 -3.82 3.70 9.54
N ARG A 17 -4.04 4.82 8.84
CA ARG A 17 -5.27 5.58 8.96
C ARG A 17 -6.07 5.33 7.69
N TYR A 18 -7.37 5.29 7.83
CA TYR A 18 -8.24 5.00 6.70
C TYR A 18 -9.56 5.71 6.85
N LYS A 19 -10.31 5.78 5.74
CA LYS A 19 -11.68 6.28 5.77
C LYS A 19 -12.48 5.61 4.68
N LYS A 20 -13.80 5.57 4.87
CA LYS A 20 -14.73 5.03 3.87
C LYS A 20 -15.03 6.10 2.83
N THR A 21 -15.09 5.69 1.56
CA THR A 21 -15.49 6.56 0.47
C THR A 21 -16.56 5.86 -0.35
N GLU A 22 -17.15 6.56 -1.29
CA GLU A 22 -18.16 5.99 -2.18
C GLU A 22 -17.56 4.88 -3.07
N LYS A 23 -16.24 4.91 -3.26
CA LYS A 23 -15.55 3.95 -4.13
C LYS A 23 -14.91 2.79 -3.37
N GLY A 24 -15.07 2.75 -2.06
CA GLY A 24 -14.45 1.74 -1.21
C GLY A 24 -13.62 2.38 -0.12
N MET A 25 -12.83 1.58 0.58
CA MET A 25 -11.97 2.10 1.64
C MET A 25 -10.73 2.76 1.06
N MET A 26 -10.35 3.87 1.64
CA MET A 26 -9.12 4.58 1.31
C MET A 26 -8.17 4.51 2.49
N ILE A 27 -6.94 4.09 2.24
CA ILE A 27 -5.88 4.22 3.23
C ILE A 27 -5.31 5.62 3.07
N THR A 28 -5.45 6.44 4.10
CA THR A 28 -5.03 7.84 4.05
C THR A 28 -3.60 8.04 4.50
N GLU A 29 -3.09 7.17 5.35
CA GLU A 29 -1.72 7.32 5.84
C GLU A 29 -1.21 6.02 6.44
N TYR A 30 0.05 5.70 6.17
CA TYR A 30 0.81 4.71 6.93
C TYR A 30 1.79 5.47 7.80
N TYR A 31 1.76 5.23 9.11
CA TYR A 31 2.58 5.99 10.05
C TYR A 31 3.56 5.11 10.83
N GLY A 32 3.80 3.90 10.36
CA GLY A 32 4.75 2.99 10.99
C GLY A 32 6.16 3.12 10.44
N ASN A 33 7.06 2.33 11.00
CA ASN A 33 8.47 2.35 10.64
C ASN A 33 8.99 1.01 10.12
N ASP A 34 8.11 0.14 9.67
CA ASP A 34 8.51 -1.15 9.15
C ASP A 34 9.11 -1.02 7.75
N SER A 35 10.13 -1.83 7.47
CA SER A 35 10.70 -1.87 6.14
C SER A 35 9.81 -2.70 5.18
N TYR A 36 9.06 -3.63 5.74
CA TYR A 36 8.19 -4.52 4.98
C TYR A 36 6.75 -4.25 5.42
N VAL A 37 5.95 -3.70 4.53
CA VAL A 37 4.58 -3.26 4.85
C VAL A 37 3.59 -4.06 4.03
N VAL A 38 2.63 -4.68 4.70
CA VAL A 38 1.56 -5.43 4.05
C VAL A 38 0.25 -4.72 4.35
N LEU A 39 -0.33 -4.10 3.33
CA LEU A 39 -1.60 -3.40 3.49
C LEU A 39 -2.76 -4.39 3.39
N PRO A 40 -3.81 -4.20 4.19
CA PRO A 40 -4.94 -5.13 4.18
C PRO A 40 -5.74 -5.01 2.88
N ASP A 41 -6.34 -6.12 2.46
CA ASP A 41 -7.21 -6.12 1.29
C ASP A 41 -8.59 -5.56 1.61
N GLU A 42 -9.03 -5.72 2.86
CA GLU A 42 -10.32 -5.25 3.33
C GLU A 42 -10.17 -4.59 4.69
N ILE A 43 -10.98 -3.60 4.94
CA ILE A 43 -11.10 -2.95 6.25
C ILE A 43 -12.58 -2.85 6.54
N GLU A 44 -12.99 -3.36 7.70
CA GLU A 44 -14.40 -3.36 8.13
C GLU A 44 -15.32 -4.00 7.09
N GLY A 45 -14.83 -5.06 6.44
CA GLY A 45 -15.62 -5.80 5.47
C GLY A 45 -15.69 -5.16 4.09
N GLU A 46 -15.03 -4.03 3.88
CA GLU A 46 -15.04 -3.31 2.62
C GLU A 46 -13.68 -3.41 1.93
N PRO A 47 -13.63 -3.56 0.61
CA PRO A 47 -12.34 -3.64 -0.08
C PRO A 47 -11.60 -2.32 -0.03
N VAL A 48 -10.28 -2.40 0.08
CA VAL A 48 -9.42 -1.23 0.01
C VAL A 48 -9.11 -0.98 -1.45
N THR A 49 -9.63 0.12 -1.99
CA THR A 49 -9.51 0.42 -3.42
C THR A 49 -8.69 1.66 -3.70
N ILE A 50 -8.36 2.43 -2.68
CA ILE A 50 -7.66 3.71 -2.88
C ILE A 50 -6.52 3.83 -1.87
N LEU A 51 -5.36 4.24 -2.38
CA LEU A 51 -4.27 4.71 -1.55
C LEU A 51 -4.27 6.24 -1.71
N GLY A 52 -4.46 6.95 -0.60
CA GLY A 52 -4.69 8.38 -0.65
C GLY A 52 -3.45 9.19 -0.95
N ASP A 53 -3.66 10.50 -1.14
CA ASP A 53 -2.56 11.43 -1.39
C ASP A 53 -1.61 11.42 -0.22
N TYR A 54 -0.30 11.41 -0.51
CA TYR A 54 0.76 11.47 0.51
C TYR A 54 0.75 10.31 1.50
N ALA A 55 0.08 9.20 1.19
CA ALA A 55 -0.13 8.13 2.17
C ALA A 55 1.15 7.59 2.80
N PHE A 56 2.23 7.50 2.03
CA PHE A 56 3.54 7.05 2.51
C PHE A 56 4.60 8.14 2.42
N SER A 57 4.20 9.38 2.18
CA SER A 57 5.20 10.42 1.90
C SER A 57 6.23 10.54 3.01
N ARG A 58 7.49 10.66 2.60
CA ARG A 58 8.64 10.84 3.49
C ARG A 58 8.89 9.68 4.45
N ASN A 59 8.34 8.52 4.17
CA ASN A 59 8.63 7.34 4.97
C ASN A 59 9.96 6.76 4.49
N LEU A 60 11.00 6.93 5.28
CA LEU A 60 12.35 6.48 4.94
C LEU A 60 12.61 5.04 5.37
N SER A 61 11.70 4.46 6.14
CA SER A 61 11.87 3.09 6.63
C SER A 61 11.40 2.05 5.63
N VAL A 62 10.37 2.38 4.86
CA VAL A 62 9.72 1.40 4.00
C VAL A 62 10.60 1.04 2.80
N GLU A 63 10.74 -0.25 2.56
CA GLU A 63 11.49 -0.79 1.42
C GLU A 63 10.61 -1.63 0.51
N GLU A 64 9.59 -2.26 1.05
CA GLU A 64 8.70 -3.13 0.29
C GLU A 64 7.28 -2.93 0.78
N ILE A 65 6.34 -2.75 -0.17
CA ILE A 65 4.93 -2.60 0.15
C ILE A 65 4.12 -3.60 -0.66
N TRP A 66 3.26 -4.33 0.03
CA TRP A 66 2.27 -5.20 -0.59
C TRP A 66 0.95 -4.45 -0.59
N MET A 67 0.48 -4.12 -1.79
CA MET A 67 -0.72 -3.32 -1.97
C MET A 67 -1.98 -4.18 -1.84
N PRO A 68 -3.14 -3.54 -1.59
CA PRO A 68 -4.41 -4.28 -1.56
C PRO A 68 -4.72 -4.91 -2.92
N LEU A 69 -5.35 -6.08 -2.90
CA LEU A 69 -5.67 -6.81 -4.14
C LEU A 69 -6.56 -6.03 -5.10
N GLU A 70 -7.49 -5.26 -4.56
CA GLU A 70 -8.45 -4.52 -5.39
C GLU A 70 -8.12 -3.04 -5.50
N LEU A 71 -6.86 -2.70 -5.31
CA LEU A 71 -6.44 -1.31 -5.43
C LEU A 71 -6.68 -0.80 -6.85
N LYS A 72 -7.35 0.34 -6.96
CA LYS A 72 -7.71 0.97 -8.24
C LYS A 72 -7.13 2.34 -8.42
N GLU A 73 -6.87 3.05 -7.34
CA GLU A 73 -6.35 4.41 -7.41
C GLU A 73 -5.20 4.60 -6.45
N VAL A 74 -4.18 5.30 -6.91
CA VAL A 74 -3.06 5.73 -6.09
C VAL A 74 -3.01 7.25 -6.15
N GLY A 75 -3.08 7.87 -5.00
CA GLY A 75 -3.16 9.31 -4.89
C GLY A 75 -1.88 10.02 -5.26
N ARG A 76 -1.98 11.35 -5.35
CA ARG A 76 -0.88 12.22 -5.71
C ARG A 76 0.19 12.15 -4.61
N TYR A 77 1.43 11.96 -5.03
CA TYR A 77 2.57 11.93 -4.12
C TYR A 77 2.46 10.87 -3.02
N ALA A 78 1.73 9.77 -3.29
CA ALA A 78 1.55 8.73 -2.29
C ALA A 78 2.87 8.19 -1.76
N PHE A 79 3.90 8.14 -2.60
CA PHE A 79 5.23 7.63 -2.22
C PHE A 79 6.29 8.73 -2.28
N TYR A 80 5.88 9.99 -2.11
CA TYR A 80 6.78 11.11 -2.21
C TYR A 80 7.91 11.00 -1.19
N ARG A 81 9.15 11.04 -1.69
CA ARG A 81 10.37 10.94 -0.87
C ARG A 81 10.50 9.65 -0.07
N CYS A 82 9.87 8.58 -0.53
CA CYS A 82 10.13 7.25 0.01
C CYS A 82 11.44 6.73 -0.60
N ARG A 83 12.56 7.26 -0.14
CA ARG A 83 13.86 7.06 -0.79
C ARG A 83 14.37 5.63 -0.75
N ASN A 84 13.92 4.84 0.21
CA ASN A 84 14.37 3.47 0.36
C ASN A 84 13.38 2.46 -0.23
N LEU A 85 12.26 2.94 -0.75
CA LEU A 85 11.28 2.07 -1.38
C LEU A 85 11.87 1.49 -2.66
N ARG A 86 11.89 0.17 -2.76
CA ARG A 86 12.48 -0.52 -3.90
C ARG A 86 11.58 -1.60 -4.48
N LYS A 87 10.43 -1.87 -3.84
CA LYS A 87 9.57 -2.95 -4.32
C LYS A 87 8.12 -2.68 -3.96
N LEU A 88 7.25 -2.74 -4.97
CA LEU A 88 5.81 -2.70 -4.79
C LEU A 88 5.21 -3.96 -5.39
N VAL A 89 4.34 -4.61 -4.63
CA VAL A 89 3.64 -5.80 -5.09
C VAL A 89 2.16 -5.45 -5.22
N LEU A 90 1.64 -5.56 -6.44
CA LEU A 90 0.25 -5.26 -6.73
C LEU A 90 -0.44 -6.56 -7.15
N GLY A 91 -1.34 -7.05 -6.30
CA GLY A 91 -1.96 -8.34 -6.52
C GLY A 91 -0.91 -9.45 -6.49
N ASN A 92 -0.69 -10.11 -7.61
CA ASN A 92 0.30 -11.18 -7.71
C ASN A 92 1.47 -10.82 -8.63
N ARG A 93 1.74 -9.53 -8.79
CA ARG A 93 2.80 -9.05 -9.67
C ARG A 93 3.54 -7.88 -9.05
N LEU A 94 4.76 -7.66 -9.53
CA LEU A 94 5.55 -6.51 -9.16
C LEU A 94 5.14 -5.32 -10.01
N LEU A 95 5.14 -4.15 -9.40
CA LEU A 95 4.88 -2.90 -10.11
C LEU A 95 6.21 -2.24 -10.44
N ASP A 96 6.33 -1.74 -11.66
CA ASP A 96 7.54 -1.04 -12.08
C ASP A 96 7.59 0.32 -11.40
N LEU A 97 8.59 0.51 -10.55
CA LEU A 97 8.73 1.74 -9.78
C LEU A 97 8.99 2.96 -10.66
N SER A 98 9.48 2.76 -11.88
CA SER A 98 9.73 3.90 -12.78
C SER A 98 8.43 4.57 -13.23
N LEU A 99 7.30 3.91 -13.04
CA LEU A 99 5.99 4.46 -13.40
C LEU A 99 5.35 5.24 -12.27
N ILE A 100 6.02 5.34 -11.12
CA ILE A 100 5.49 6.00 -9.94
C ILE A 100 6.46 7.09 -9.52
N HIS A 101 5.92 8.25 -9.20
CA HIS A 101 6.73 9.37 -8.71
C HIS A 101 7.06 9.16 -7.24
N ILE A 102 8.32 8.90 -6.96
CA ILE A 102 8.83 8.67 -5.61
C ILE A 102 9.62 9.88 -5.13
#